data_d5914d713200a569411cd85d3c222ba2
#
_entry.id   d5914d713200a569411cd85d3c222ba2
#
_cell.length_a   1.000
_cell.length_b   1.000
_cell.length_c   1.000
_cell.angle_alpha   90.00
_cell.angle_beta   90.00
_cell.angle_gamma   90.00
#
_symmetry.space_group_name_H-M   'P 1'
#
loop_
_entity.id
_entity.type
_entity.pdbx_description
1 polymer ?
#
loop_
_entity_poly.entity_id
_entity_poly.type
_entity_poly.pdbx_seq_one_letter_code
_entity_poly.pdbx_strand_id
1 'polypeptide(L)' 'MKRIVVDPVTRIEGHLRLEVTVDEATGKVQDALSSGTAWRGIEPILKGRDPRDAWAFVQRICGVCPLAHHMASVKA' A
#
# COMPACT_ATOMS: atom_id res chain seq x y z
N MET A 1 12.88 -20.33 13.11
CA MET A 1 12.63 -19.01 12.51
C MET A 1 11.61 -18.25 13.34
N LYS A 2 11.81 -16.95 13.45
CA LYS A 2 10.91 -16.08 14.23
C LYS A 2 10.06 -15.25 13.30
N ARG A 3 8.76 -15.22 13.55
CA ARG A 3 7.80 -14.39 12.83
C ARG A 3 7.53 -13.13 13.66
N ILE A 4 7.71 -11.99 13.02
CA ILE A 4 7.46 -10.68 13.62
C ILE A 4 6.34 -10.00 12.84
N VAL A 5 5.31 -9.55 13.55
CA VAL A 5 4.17 -8.85 12.93
C VAL A 5 4.09 -7.44 13.49
N VAL A 6 4.03 -6.46 12.61
CA VAL A 6 3.77 -5.06 12.94
C VAL A 6 2.42 -4.69 12.33
N ASP A 7 1.42 -4.46 13.17
CA ASP A 7 0.06 -4.15 12.73
C ASP A 7 -0.64 -3.29 13.78
N PRO A 8 -0.94 -2.04 13.50
CA PRO A 8 -0.59 -1.31 12.26
C PRO A 8 0.83 -0.74 12.30
N VAL A 9 1.35 -0.46 11.13
CA VAL A 9 2.56 0.37 11.01
C VAL A 9 2.18 1.80 11.39
N THR A 10 2.99 2.42 12.23
CA THR A 10 2.74 3.79 12.72
C THR A 10 3.49 4.82 11.90
N ARG A 11 3.14 6.09 12.11
CA ARG A 11 3.80 7.25 11.47
C ARG A 11 3.59 7.29 9.95
N ILE A 12 2.47 6.74 9.51
CA ILE A 12 2.01 6.81 8.12
C ILE A 12 0.53 7.18 8.13
N GLU A 13 0.03 7.59 6.97
CA GLU A 13 -1.41 7.68 6.75
C GLU A 13 -1.88 6.36 6.15
N GLY A 14 -3.02 5.85 6.64
CA GLY A 14 -3.62 4.62 6.17
C GLY A 14 -3.28 3.41 7.03
N HIS A 15 -3.65 2.25 6.52
CA HIS A 15 -3.55 0.99 7.24
C HIS A 15 -2.59 0.05 6.55
N LEU A 16 -1.51 -0.29 7.23
CA LEU A 16 -0.48 -1.18 6.71
C LEU A 16 -0.09 -2.20 7.76
N ARG A 17 0.04 -3.44 7.33
CA ARG A 17 0.54 -4.55 8.14
C ARG A 17 1.81 -5.08 7.53
N LEU A 18 2.83 -5.30 8.34
CA LEU A 18 4.07 -5.95 7.92
C LEU A 18 4.24 -7.26 8.67
N GLU A 19 4.71 -8.27 7.97
CA GLU A 19 5.04 -9.57 8.53
C GLU A 19 6.42 -9.97 8.03
N VAL A 20 7.34 -10.25 8.96
CA VAL A 20 8.72 -10.56 8.66
C VAL A 20 9.08 -11.89 9.32
N THR A 21 9.72 -12.77 8.55
CA THR A 21 10.29 -14.02 9.07
C THR A 21 11.80 -13.86 9.15
N VAL A 22 12.35 -14.05 10.36
CA VAL A 22 13.77 -13.84 10.64
C VAL A 22 14.41 -15.17 11.01
N ASP A 23 15.58 -15.42 10.44
CA ASP A 23 16.45 -16.51 10.89
C ASP A 23 17.20 -16.05 12.14
N GLU A 24 16.87 -16.61 13.29
CA GLU A 24 17.46 -16.21 14.57
C GLU A 24 18.95 -16.51 14.67
N ALA A 25 19.42 -17.54 13.97
CA ALA A 25 20.82 -17.95 14.00
C ALA A 25 21.72 -16.94 13.30
N THR A 26 21.26 -16.35 12.18
CA THR A 26 22.03 -15.40 11.37
C THR A 26 21.58 -13.96 11.49
N GLY A 27 20.37 -13.73 12.05
CA GLY A 27 19.75 -12.39 12.11
C GLY A 27 19.26 -11.89 10.78
N LYS A 28 19.22 -12.71 9.75
CA LYS A 28 18.80 -12.32 8.41
C LYS A 28 17.30 -12.48 8.23
N VAL A 29 16.73 -11.57 7.46
CA VAL A 29 15.31 -11.66 7.04
C VAL A 29 15.23 -12.71 5.93
N GLN A 30 14.40 -13.73 6.15
CA GLN A 30 14.15 -14.79 5.18
C GLN A 30 13.00 -14.45 4.25
N ASP A 31 11.98 -13.77 4.78
CA ASP A 31 10.80 -13.40 4.01
C ASP A 31 10.17 -12.16 4.63
N ALA A 32 9.51 -11.36 3.81
CA ALA A 32 8.78 -10.18 4.25
C ALA A 32 7.53 -9.99 3.41
N LEU A 33 6.41 -9.75 4.06
CA LEU A 33 5.12 -9.50 3.42
C LEU A 33 4.57 -8.17 3.91
N SER A 34 3.98 -7.41 2.99
CA SER A 34 3.25 -6.20 3.35
C SER A 34 1.81 -6.33 2.88
N SER A 35 0.88 -5.82 3.69
CA SER A 35 -0.54 -5.85 3.36
C SER A 35 -1.18 -4.51 3.67
N GLY A 36 -1.84 -3.93 2.68
CA GLY A 36 -2.76 -2.83 2.92
C GLY A 36 -4.04 -3.41 3.51
N THR A 37 -4.35 -3.06 4.74
CA THR A 37 -5.52 -3.61 5.44
C THR A 37 -6.79 -2.79 5.25
N ALA A 38 -6.71 -1.70 4.48
CA ALA A 38 -7.87 -0.95 4.01
C ALA A 38 -7.91 -1.01 2.48
N TRP A 39 -9.07 -1.30 1.91
CA TRP A 39 -9.22 -1.45 0.46
C TRP A 39 -10.44 -0.70 -0.02
N ARG A 40 -10.25 0.17 -1.00
CA ARG A 40 -11.31 1.02 -1.56
C ARG A 40 -11.83 0.54 -2.92
N GLY A 41 -11.22 -0.50 -3.48
CA GLY A 41 -11.65 -1.08 -4.75
C GLY A 41 -11.29 -0.26 -5.97
N ILE A 42 -10.26 0.57 -5.89
CA ILE A 42 -9.84 1.42 -7.02
C ILE A 42 -9.33 0.57 -8.18
N GLU A 43 -8.67 -0.53 -7.89
CA GLU A 43 -8.09 -1.41 -8.91
C GLU A 43 -9.17 -1.96 -9.86
N PRO A 44 -10.27 -2.59 -9.38
CA PRO A 44 -11.33 -3.02 -10.28
C PRO A 44 -12.11 -1.86 -10.91
N ILE A 45 -12.23 -0.71 -10.23
CA ILE A 45 -12.90 0.47 -10.79
C ILE A 45 -12.17 0.98 -12.03
N LEU A 46 -10.82 0.97 -12.01
CA LEU A 46 -10.01 1.46 -13.12
C LEU A 46 -9.96 0.49 -14.29
N LYS A 47 -10.30 -0.76 -14.08
CA LYS A 47 -10.22 -1.77 -15.14
C LYS A 47 -11.16 -1.42 -16.30
N GLY A 48 -10.60 -1.37 -17.51
CA GLY A 48 -11.36 -1.03 -18.72
C GLY A 48 -11.54 0.46 -18.95
N ARG A 49 -10.98 1.32 -18.08
CA ARG A 49 -11.07 2.78 -18.27
C ARG A 49 -9.83 3.31 -18.97
N ASP A 50 -9.97 4.48 -19.61
CA ASP A 50 -8.84 5.16 -20.23
C ASP A 50 -7.81 5.55 -19.16
N PRO A 51 -6.53 5.16 -19.32
CA PRO A 51 -5.48 5.50 -18.34
C PRO A 51 -5.33 7.01 -18.11
N ARG A 52 -5.68 7.82 -19.10
CA ARG A 52 -5.63 9.29 -18.99
C ARG A 52 -6.66 9.85 -18.02
N ASP A 53 -7.67 9.08 -17.67
CA ASP A 53 -8.71 9.49 -16.73
C ASP A 53 -8.45 8.96 -15.31
N ALA A 54 -7.43 8.12 -15.12
CA ALA A 54 -7.14 7.49 -13.85
C ALA A 54 -6.90 8.49 -12.71
N TRP A 55 -6.32 9.66 -13.01
CA TRP A 55 -6.05 10.70 -12.02
C TRP A 55 -7.31 11.14 -11.27
N ALA A 56 -8.45 11.16 -11.95
CA ALA A 56 -9.71 11.59 -11.34
C ALA A 56 -10.23 10.57 -10.31
N PHE A 57 -9.96 9.29 -10.54
CA PHE A 57 -10.40 8.22 -9.63
C PHE A 57 -9.45 8.04 -8.46
N VAL A 58 -8.13 8.07 -8.73
CA VAL A 58 -7.14 7.77 -7.69
C VAL A 58 -7.06 8.83 -6.60
N GLN A 59 -7.42 10.09 -6.88
CA GLN A 59 -7.48 11.11 -5.82
C GLN A 59 -8.47 10.73 -4.71
N ARG A 60 -9.43 9.87 -4.99
CA ARG A 60 -10.44 9.44 -4.01
C ARG A 60 -10.02 8.26 -3.15
N ILE A 61 -8.81 7.76 -3.34
CA ILE A 61 -8.25 6.74 -2.45
C ILE A 61 -8.11 7.30 -1.04
N CYS A 62 -7.67 8.56 -0.93
CA CYS A 62 -7.35 9.17 0.34
C CYS A 62 -7.91 10.60 0.41
N GLY A 63 -8.62 10.91 1.49
CA GLY A 63 -9.14 12.26 1.74
C GLY A 63 -8.11 13.22 2.35
N VAL A 64 -6.98 12.68 2.83
CA VAL A 64 -5.89 13.48 3.43
C VAL A 64 -4.84 13.84 2.38
N CYS A 65 -4.59 12.94 1.40
CA CYS A 65 -3.52 13.09 0.42
C CYS A 65 -4.01 12.94 -1.05
N PRO A 66 -5.15 13.53 -1.44
CA PRO A 66 -5.67 13.36 -2.79
C PRO A 66 -4.70 13.88 -3.85
N LEU A 67 -4.00 14.96 -3.57
CA LEU A 67 -3.01 15.54 -4.50
C LEU A 67 -1.84 14.58 -4.77
N ALA A 68 -1.40 13.83 -3.77
CA ALA A 68 -0.30 12.89 -3.95
C ALA A 68 -0.68 11.80 -4.96
N HIS A 69 -1.87 11.22 -4.83
CA HIS A 69 -2.36 10.22 -5.77
C HIS A 69 -2.61 10.80 -7.15
N HIS A 70 -3.18 12.00 -7.23
CA HIS A 70 -3.39 12.72 -8.48
C HIS A 70 -2.07 12.91 -9.23
N MET A 71 -1.07 13.48 -8.57
CA MET A 71 0.22 13.76 -9.19
C MET A 71 0.95 12.49 -9.61
N ALA A 72 0.89 11.45 -8.80
CA ALA A 72 1.49 10.16 -9.15
C ALA A 72 0.87 9.60 -10.44
N SER A 73 -0.44 9.68 -10.58
CA SER A 73 -1.16 9.21 -11.76
C SER A 73 -0.84 10.04 -12.99
N VAL A 74 -0.80 11.37 -12.87
CA VAL A 74 -0.50 12.27 -13.98
C VAL A 74 0.92 12.07 -14.49
N LYS A 75 1.87 11.81 -13.60
CA LYS A 75 3.29 11.59 -13.96
C LYS A 75 3.57 10.19 -14.52
N ALA A 76 2.66 9.25 -14.29
CA ALA A 76 2.86 7.87 -14.74
C ALA A 76 2.80 7.70 -16.27
#